data_3ff289f7bb7820836d99cc23e81c5ad7
#
_entry.id   3ff289f7bb7820836d99cc23e81c5ad7
#
_cell.length_a   1.000
_cell.length_b   1.000
_cell.length_c   1.000
_cell.angle_alpha   90.00
_cell.angle_beta   90.00
_cell.angle_gamma   90.00
#
_symmetry.space_group_name_H-M   'P 1'
#
loop_
_entity.id
_entity.type
_entity.pdbx_description
1 polymer ?
#
loop_
_entity_poly.entity_id
_entity_poly.type
_entity_poly.pdbx_seq_one_letter_code
_entity_poly.pdbx_strand_id
1 'polypeptide(L)'
;MSYQALYRKFRPQEFEDVKGQEHIVTTLKNQIKADRIGHAYLFCGTRGTGKTTVAKIFAKAVNCEHPVDGSPCGECPSCRAITEGSSMNVIEIDAASNNGVDNIRQIREEVTYRPTEGRYKVYIIDEVHMLSTGAFNALLKTLEEPPSYVIFILATTEAHKIPITILSRCQRYDFHRISIDTIASRLSDLMEQEQVEVEERAIRYVAKAGDGSMRDALSLLDQCIAFHLGEKLTYENVLEVLGAVDTEVFSRLLRRILDEDVTGAIRILGELIDEGRELSQLVNDFTWYMRNLLLLQSSDDMEEVLDISKDNLEALKEEAALVKPETLIRYIRVFSELSSQVKFASQKRIMVEIAIIKLCRPQMEKSYDSVLDRINSIEKKLEKGIPVAAQAAQTQLVQQAAASEPIVKKELPKAIPQDISELMKHWKSILSEMGATSKVYLNKAVTSLGNSSDLILMFDDENAYEYLSENRAGCMDTLASLIEKRIGKKVEVTVKKNNSAVSAKEAVVDLTDMINFDIEEEN
;
A
#
# COMPACT_ATOMS: atom_id res chain seq x y z
N MET A 1 -19.09 18.86 33.18
CA MET A 1 -19.38 17.85 32.12
C MET A 1 -18.11 17.09 31.84
N SER A 2 -18.17 15.76 31.66
CA SER A 2 -16.99 15.01 31.25
C SER A 2 -16.61 15.41 29.82
N TYR A 3 -15.33 15.61 29.57
CA TYR A 3 -14.81 15.87 28.24
C TYR A 3 -15.22 14.76 27.25
N GLN A 4 -15.67 15.13 26.07
CA GLN A 4 -16.03 14.21 24.99
C GLN A 4 -15.29 14.61 23.73
N ALA A 5 -14.58 13.64 23.12
CA ALA A 5 -13.81 13.88 21.91
C ALA A 5 -14.70 14.44 20.77
N LEU A 6 -14.15 15.37 19.99
CA LEU A 6 -14.87 16.09 18.93
C LEU A 6 -15.57 15.15 17.94
N TYR A 7 -14.92 14.07 17.51
CA TYR A 7 -15.51 13.11 16.58
C TYR A 7 -16.73 12.36 17.13
N ARG A 8 -16.91 12.32 18.48
CA ARG A 8 -18.11 11.78 19.14
C ARG A 8 -19.15 12.86 19.36
N LYS A 9 -18.74 14.02 19.85
CA LYS A 9 -19.60 15.17 20.14
C LYS A 9 -20.35 15.63 18.89
N PHE A 10 -19.63 15.74 17.76
CA PHE A 10 -20.15 16.23 16.47
C PHE A 10 -20.50 15.12 15.48
N ARG A 11 -20.78 13.91 15.98
CA ARG A 11 -21.22 12.84 15.10
C ARG A 11 -22.59 13.18 14.52
N PRO A 12 -22.73 13.18 13.16
CA PRO A 12 -23.99 13.49 12.49
C PRO A 12 -25.16 12.69 13.06
N GLN A 13 -26.28 13.37 13.32
CA GLN A 13 -27.51 12.78 13.83
C GLN A 13 -28.61 12.71 12.80
N GLU A 14 -28.53 13.51 11.75
CA GLU A 14 -29.46 13.65 10.64
C GLU A 14 -28.70 13.55 9.31
N PHE A 15 -29.44 13.31 8.21
CA PHE A 15 -28.82 13.21 6.89
C PHE A 15 -28.22 14.52 6.40
N GLU A 16 -28.75 15.65 6.84
CA GLU A 16 -28.32 17.01 6.50
C GLU A 16 -26.91 17.33 7.03
N ASP A 17 -26.55 16.70 8.13
CA ASP A 17 -25.23 16.85 8.76
C ASP A 17 -24.13 16.05 8.04
N VAL A 18 -24.51 15.08 7.22
CA VAL A 18 -23.56 14.22 6.50
C VAL A 18 -22.97 15.01 5.33
N LYS A 19 -21.66 15.21 5.32
CA LYS A 19 -20.93 15.95 4.30
C LYS A 19 -20.14 15.02 3.39
N GLY A 20 -20.08 15.35 2.09
CA GLY A 20 -19.28 14.64 1.10
C GLY A 20 -19.84 13.28 0.66
N GLN A 21 -21.11 12.94 1.03
CA GLN A 21 -21.79 11.71 0.64
C GLN A 21 -23.21 11.98 0.14
N GLU A 22 -23.42 13.10 -0.54
CA GLU A 22 -24.74 13.61 -0.95
C GLU A 22 -25.49 12.63 -1.84
N HIS A 23 -24.77 11.90 -2.71
CA HIS A 23 -25.32 10.88 -3.60
C HIS A 23 -25.96 9.70 -2.83
N ILE A 24 -25.32 9.27 -1.73
CA ILE A 24 -25.83 8.19 -0.87
C ILE A 24 -27.03 8.69 -0.07
N VAL A 25 -26.88 9.84 0.56
CA VAL A 25 -27.93 10.49 1.36
C VAL A 25 -29.18 10.69 0.54
N THR A 26 -29.08 11.25 -0.66
CA THR A 26 -30.21 11.48 -1.57
C THR A 26 -30.90 10.15 -1.93
N THR A 27 -30.13 9.12 -2.24
CA THR A 27 -30.70 7.81 -2.59
C THR A 27 -31.45 7.18 -1.43
N LEU A 28 -30.87 7.18 -0.22
CA LEU A 28 -31.50 6.63 0.99
C LEU A 28 -32.78 7.41 1.36
N LYS A 29 -32.75 8.74 1.32
CA LYS A 29 -33.93 9.59 1.56
C LYS A 29 -35.05 9.27 0.58
N ASN A 30 -34.73 9.12 -0.70
CA ASN A 30 -35.73 8.77 -1.73
C ASN A 30 -36.34 7.38 -1.50
N GLN A 31 -35.55 6.40 -1.06
CA GLN A 31 -36.06 5.06 -0.73
C GLN A 31 -37.04 5.13 0.46
N ILE A 32 -36.73 5.91 1.48
CA ILE A 32 -37.60 6.10 2.65
C ILE A 32 -38.92 6.77 2.22
N LYS A 33 -38.85 7.87 1.44
CA LYS A 33 -40.03 8.59 0.94
C LYS A 33 -40.92 7.71 0.06
N ALA A 34 -40.33 6.84 -0.75
CA ALA A 34 -41.06 5.95 -1.64
C ALA A 34 -41.54 4.65 -0.96
N ASP A 35 -41.24 4.45 0.33
CA ASP A 35 -41.45 3.20 1.09
C ASP A 35 -40.86 1.97 0.37
N ARG A 36 -39.71 2.16 -0.31
CA ARG A 36 -38.97 1.12 -1.07
C ARG A 36 -37.69 0.74 -0.34
N ILE A 37 -37.84 0.30 0.91
CA ILE A 37 -36.73 -0.05 1.77
C ILE A 37 -36.27 -1.48 1.44
N GLY A 38 -35.01 -1.66 1.09
CA GLY A 38 -34.39 -2.97 0.87
C GLY A 38 -34.13 -3.71 2.17
N HIS A 39 -33.93 -5.00 2.09
CA HIS A 39 -33.62 -5.83 3.27
C HIS A 39 -32.11 -5.88 3.60
N ALA A 40 -31.23 -5.57 2.65
CA ALA A 40 -29.78 -5.65 2.85
C ALA A 40 -29.03 -4.53 2.11
N TYR A 41 -28.17 -3.84 2.82
CA TYR A 41 -27.33 -2.74 2.36
C TYR A 41 -25.87 -3.08 2.63
N LEU A 42 -25.00 -2.74 1.68
CA LEU A 42 -23.55 -2.88 1.85
C LEU A 42 -22.88 -1.52 1.64
N PHE A 43 -22.34 -0.95 2.70
CA PHE A 43 -21.63 0.32 2.71
C PHE A 43 -20.12 0.07 2.60
N CYS A 44 -19.55 0.42 1.46
CA CYS A 44 -18.14 0.24 1.15
C CYS A 44 -17.40 1.59 1.15
N GLY A 45 -16.14 1.62 1.58
CA GLY A 45 -15.31 2.83 1.49
C GLY A 45 -14.27 2.88 2.58
N THR A 46 -13.32 3.82 2.49
CA THR A 46 -12.24 3.98 3.45
C THR A 46 -12.74 4.30 4.86
N ARG A 47 -11.88 4.12 5.86
CA ARG A 47 -12.20 4.42 7.25
C ARG A 47 -12.56 5.89 7.42
N GLY A 48 -13.48 6.21 8.32
CA GLY A 48 -13.80 7.58 8.71
C GLY A 48 -14.65 8.40 7.72
N THR A 49 -15.14 7.79 6.62
CA THR A 49 -16.00 8.42 5.60
C THR A 49 -17.49 8.48 5.97
N GLY A 50 -17.89 7.98 7.13
CA GLY A 50 -19.25 8.09 7.64
C GLY A 50 -20.14 6.86 7.49
N LYS A 51 -19.63 5.70 7.04
CA LYS A 51 -20.42 4.45 6.83
C LYS A 51 -21.32 4.10 8.01
N THR A 52 -20.74 3.89 9.18
CA THR A 52 -21.49 3.51 10.40
C THR A 52 -22.40 4.63 10.89
N THR A 53 -22.03 5.89 10.64
CA THR A 53 -22.87 7.05 10.99
C THR A 53 -24.11 7.09 10.12
N VAL A 54 -23.97 6.97 8.80
CA VAL A 54 -25.11 6.92 7.86
C VAL A 54 -25.98 5.69 8.13
N ALA A 55 -25.37 4.54 8.49
CA ALA A 55 -26.11 3.35 8.88
C ALA A 55 -27.02 3.61 10.09
N LYS A 56 -26.52 4.30 11.12
CA LYS A 56 -27.32 4.69 12.30
C LYS A 56 -28.42 5.71 11.97
N ILE A 57 -28.11 6.70 11.14
CA ILE A 57 -29.12 7.69 10.70
C ILE A 57 -30.22 6.98 9.89
N PHE A 58 -29.86 6.08 8.99
CA PHE A 58 -30.83 5.32 8.22
C PHE A 58 -31.69 4.42 9.11
N ALA A 59 -31.07 3.72 10.08
CA ALA A 59 -31.80 2.90 11.06
C ALA A 59 -32.80 3.74 11.90
N LYS A 60 -32.43 4.99 12.26
CA LYS A 60 -33.35 5.93 12.89
C LYS A 60 -34.47 6.35 11.96
N ALA A 61 -34.15 6.69 10.72
CA ALA A 61 -35.12 7.21 9.77
C ALA A 61 -36.21 6.19 9.41
N VAL A 62 -35.85 4.90 9.23
CA VAL A 62 -36.82 3.83 8.93
C VAL A 62 -37.71 3.46 10.11
N ASN A 63 -37.30 3.77 11.36
CA ASN A 63 -38.03 3.54 12.58
C ASN A 63 -38.63 4.83 13.18
N CYS A 64 -38.42 5.98 12.53
CA CYS A 64 -38.93 7.25 13.01
C CYS A 64 -40.44 7.33 12.84
N GLU A 65 -41.15 7.83 13.89
CA GLU A 65 -42.61 8.00 13.86
C GLU A 65 -43.05 9.17 12.98
N HIS A 66 -42.17 10.19 12.86
CA HIS A 66 -42.46 11.44 12.14
C HIS A 66 -41.23 11.85 11.27
N PRO A 67 -40.87 11.07 10.24
CA PRO A 67 -39.75 11.43 9.39
C PRO A 67 -40.05 12.72 8.61
N VAL A 68 -39.08 13.64 8.62
CA VAL A 68 -39.17 14.89 7.87
C VAL A 68 -38.28 14.76 6.62
N ASP A 69 -38.88 14.86 5.45
CA ASP A 69 -38.17 14.74 4.16
C ASP A 69 -37.30 13.46 4.01
N GLY A 70 -37.68 12.36 4.67
CA GLY A 70 -36.93 11.12 4.72
C GLY A 70 -35.78 11.12 5.75
N SER A 71 -35.59 12.19 6.51
CA SER A 71 -34.64 12.29 7.62
C SER A 71 -35.34 11.98 8.93
N PRO A 72 -34.64 11.43 9.95
CA PRO A 72 -35.23 11.18 11.27
C PRO A 72 -35.53 12.50 11.98
N CYS A 73 -36.61 12.56 12.76
CA CYS A 73 -36.98 13.79 13.51
C CYS A 73 -36.08 14.08 14.73
N GLY A 74 -35.28 13.09 15.19
CA GLY A 74 -34.40 13.22 16.37
C GLY A 74 -35.11 13.25 17.73
N GLU A 75 -36.41 13.49 17.79
CA GLU A 75 -37.15 13.80 19.05
C GLU A 75 -38.11 12.69 19.49
N CYS A 76 -38.61 11.84 18.59
CA CYS A 76 -39.56 10.78 18.96
C CYS A 76 -38.87 9.71 19.84
N PRO A 77 -39.63 8.90 20.57
CA PRO A 77 -39.10 7.86 21.47
C PRO A 77 -38.10 6.93 20.76
N SER A 78 -38.46 6.46 19.57
CA SER A 78 -37.59 5.60 18.74
C SER A 78 -36.24 6.29 18.38
N CYS A 79 -36.28 7.56 17.97
CA CYS A 79 -35.06 8.30 17.63
C CYS A 79 -34.16 8.50 18.85
N ARG A 80 -34.73 8.83 20.03
CA ARG A 80 -33.97 8.99 21.27
C ARG A 80 -33.34 7.69 21.72
N ALA A 81 -34.13 6.60 21.78
CA ALA A 81 -33.64 5.28 22.18
C ALA A 81 -32.46 4.80 21.28
N ILE A 82 -32.55 5.03 19.97
CA ILE A 82 -31.46 4.65 19.03
C ILE A 82 -30.23 5.53 19.25
N THR A 83 -30.41 6.85 19.50
CA THR A 83 -29.29 7.76 19.74
C THR A 83 -28.56 7.43 21.06
N GLU A 84 -29.29 7.06 22.09
CA GLU A 84 -28.76 6.64 23.40
C GLU A 84 -28.20 5.23 23.40
N GLY A 85 -28.45 4.44 22.33
CA GLY A 85 -28.02 3.04 22.24
C GLY A 85 -28.83 2.08 23.11
N SER A 86 -30.01 2.49 23.60
CA SER A 86 -30.91 1.68 24.41
C SER A 86 -31.94 0.88 23.61
N SER A 87 -32.03 1.13 22.29
CA SER A 87 -33.01 0.46 21.41
C SER A 87 -32.65 -1.02 21.21
N MET A 88 -33.60 -1.91 21.50
CA MET A 88 -33.49 -3.34 21.20
C MET A 88 -33.71 -3.67 19.70
N ASN A 89 -34.19 -2.71 18.93
CA ASN A 89 -34.50 -2.92 17.52
C ASN A 89 -33.36 -2.50 16.56
N VAL A 90 -32.35 -1.79 17.05
CA VAL A 90 -31.16 -1.43 16.30
C VAL A 90 -29.94 -2.00 17.01
N ILE A 91 -29.39 -3.06 16.44
CA ILE A 91 -28.30 -3.83 17.03
C ILE A 91 -27.04 -3.55 16.22
N GLU A 92 -26.05 -2.96 16.86
CA GLU A 92 -24.72 -2.70 16.28
C GLU A 92 -23.75 -3.77 16.72
N ILE A 93 -23.06 -4.37 15.74
CA ILE A 93 -22.11 -5.47 15.95
C ILE A 93 -20.82 -5.10 15.24
N ASP A 94 -19.74 -5.06 15.99
CA ASP A 94 -18.40 -4.96 15.42
C ASP A 94 -17.90 -6.37 15.10
N ALA A 95 -17.72 -6.66 13.81
CA ALA A 95 -17.25 -7.97 13.35
C ALA A 95 -15.78 -8.24 13.73
N ALA A 96 -14.98 -7.22 14.04
CA ALA A 96 -13.62 -7.42 14.51
C ALA A 96 -13.60 -8.11 15.89
N SER A 97 -14.58 -7.76 16.75
CA SER A 97 -14.74 -8.35 18.08
C SER A 97 -15.66 -9.58 18.08
N ASN A 98 -16.56 -9.72 17.07
CA ASN A 98 -17.61 -10.75 17.01
C ASN A 98 -17.58 -11.50 15.67
N ASN A 99 -16.43 -12.10 15.30
CA ASN A 99 -16.22 -12.76 14.00
C ASN A 99 -16.66 -14.23 13.94
N GLY A 100 -17.10 -14.79 15.07
CA GLY A 100 -17.44 -16.21 15.21
C GLY A 100 -18.76 -16.59 14.57
N VAL A 101 -18.86 -17.86 14.15
CA VAL A 101 -20.09 -18.45 13.59
C VAL A 101 -21.24 -18.41 14.60
N ASP A 102 -20.95 -18.59 15.88
CA ASP A 102 -21.97 -18.67 16.93
C ASP A 102 -22.64 -17.32 17.19
N ASN A 103 -21.91 -16.21 17.08
CA ASN A 103 -22.49 -14.88 17.17
C ASN A 103 -23.52 -14.64 16.04
N ILE A 104 -23.19 -15.06 14.82
CA ILE A 104 -24.11 -14.92 13.68
C ILE A 104 -25.30 -15.92 13.77
N ARG A 105 -25.10 -17.10 14.36
CA ARG A 105 -26.21 -18.03 14.64
C ARG A 105 -27.17 -17.44 15.66
N GLN A 106 -26.68 -16.78 16.70
CA GLN A 106 -27.52 -16.06 17.65
C GLN A 106 -28.35 -14.97 16.96
N ILE A 107 -27.73 -14.16 16.10
CA ILE A 107 -28.45 -13.16 15.29
C ILE A 107 -29.56 -13.82 14.48
N ARG A 108 -29.28 -14.97 13.86
CA ARG A 108 -30.27 -15.71 13.04
C ARG A 108 -31.46 -16.20 13.89
N GLU A 109 -31.24 -16.57 15.12
CA GLU A 109 -32.33 -16.93 16.06
C GLU A 109 -33.13 -15.68 16.47
N GLU A 110 -32.45 -14.59 16.78
CA GLU A 110 -33.07 -13.31 17.18
C GLU A 110 -33.87 -12.65 16.04
N VAL A 111 -33.47 -12.85 14.77
CA VAL A 111 -34.18 -12.36 13.57
C VAL A 111 -35.61 -12.89 13.49
N THR A 112 -35.91 -14.06 14.08
CA THR A 112 -37.27 -14.63 14.06
C THR A 112 -38.26 -13.85 14.89
N TYR A 113 -37.77 -13.05 15.86
CA TYR A 113 -38.63 -12.24 16.73
C TYR A 113 -38.88 -10.87 16.11
N ARG A 114 -40.16 -10.47 16.03
CA ARG A 114 -40.57 -9.15 15.54
C ARG A 114 -40.07 -8.03 16.47
N PRO A 115 -39.86 -6.81 15.92
CA PRO A 115 -39.53 -5.65 16.74
C PRO A 115 -40.63 -5.38 17.78
N THR A 116 -40.22 -4.99 18.98
CA THR A 116 -41.14 -4.63 20.05
C THR A 116 -41.68 -3.21 19.87
N GLU A 117 -40.87 -2.32 19.31
CA GLU A 117 -41.19 -0.92 19.02
C GLU A 117 -40.67 -0.59 17.63
N GLY A 118 -41.31 0.37 16.93
CA GLY A 118 -40.90 0.74 15.55
C GLY A 118 -41.32 -0.26 14.48
N ARG A 119 -40.89 -0.01 13.23
CA ARG A 119 -41.29 -0.80 12.06
C ARG A 119 -40.31 -1.91 11.71
N TYR A 120 -39.02 -1.67 11.95
CA TYR A 120 -37.94 -2.55 11.48
C TYR A 120 -36.96 -2.91 12.60
N LYS A 121 -36.48 -4.14 12.56
CA LYS A 121 -35.33 -4.61 13.32
C LYS A 121 -34.09 -4.48 12.45
N VAL A 122 -33.14 -3.64 12.83
CA VAL A 122 -31.97 -3.28 12.02
C VAL A 122 -30.71 -3.84 12.63
N TYR A 123 -29.96 -4.61 11.87
CA TYR A 123 -28.67 -5.13 12.26
C TYR A 123 -27.57 -4.36 11.50
N ILE A 124 -26.73 -3.62 12.20
CA ILE A 124 -25.58 -2.91 11.67
C ILE A 124 -24.35 -3.74 11.99
N ILE A 125 -23.72 -4.34 10.97
CA ILE A 125 -22.49 -5.12 11.14
C ILE A 125 -21.33 -4.31 10.56
N ASP A 126 -20.51 -3.76 11.46
CA ASP A 126 -19.34 -2.97 11.06
C ASP A 126 -18.13 -3.87 10.84
N GLU A 127 -17.25 -3.45 9.95
CA GLU A 127 -16.06 -4.18 9.45
C GLU A 127 -16.37 -5.65 9.08
N VAL A 128 -17.48 -5.85 8.37
CA VAL A 128 -18.04 -7.17 8.05
C VAL A 128 -17.04 -8.11 7.36
N HIS A 129 -16.00 -7.60 6.70
CA HIS A 129 -14.92 -8.39 6.10
C HIS A 129 -14.10 -9.20 7.14
N MET A 130 -14.21 -8.87 8.43
CA MET A 130 -13.56 -9.61 9.50
C MET A 130 -14.31 -10.89 9.91
N LEU A 131 -15.52 -11.11 9.41
CA LEU A 131 -16.28 -12.33 9.69
C LEU A 131 -15.59 -13.57 9.11
N SER A 132 -15.64 -14.67 9.84
CA SER A 132 -15.17 -15.96 9.34
C SER A 132 -16.03 -16.45 8.16
N THR A 133 -15.47 -17.30 7.32
CA THR A 133 -16.22 -17.93 6.19
C THR A 133 -17.48 -18.65 6.66
N GLY A 134 -17.41 -19.30 7.84
CA GLY A 134 -18.56 -19.96 8.44
C GLY A 134 -19.64 -18.96 8.90
N ALA A 135 -19.25 -17.79 9.39
CA ALA A 135 -20.17 -16.72 9.79
C ALA A 135 -20.89 -16.13 8.56
N PHE A 136 -20.17 -15.87 7.45
CA PHE A 136 -20.79 -15.48 6.17
C PHE A 136 -21.82 -16.49 5.71
N ASN A 137 -21.49 -17.79 5.73
CA ASN A 137 -22.40 -18.86 5.31
C ASN A 137 -23.66 -18.94 6.20
N ALA A 138 -23.52 -18.65 7.52
CA ALA A 138 -24.66 -18.60 8.43
C ALA A 138 -25.60 -17.41 8.12
N LEU A 139 -25.03 -16.27 7.69
CA LEU A 139 -25.77 -15.06 7.33
C LEU A 139 -26.55 -15.22 6.00
N LEU A 140 -26.01 -16.00 5.04
CA LEU A 140 -26.58 -16.16 3.70
C LEU A 140 -28.07 -16.57 3.73
N LYS A 141 -28.42 -17.53 4.57
CA LYS A 141 -29.82 -18.01 4.66
C LYS A 141 -30.81 -16.90 5.03
N THR A 142 -30.40 -16.00 5.93
CA THR A 142 -31.24 -14.87 6.35
C THR A 142 -31.26 -13.75 5.30
N LEU A 143 -30.19 -13.59 4.52
CA LEU A 143 -30.16 -12.63 3.42
C LEU A 143 -30.95 -13.10 2.19
N GLU A 144 -31.12 -14.42 2.01
CA GLU A 144 -31.91 -15.00 0.92
C GLU A 144 -33.43 -14.88 1.19
N GLU A 145 -33.84 -15.19 2.40
CA GLU A 145 -35.24 -15.17 2.84
C GLU A 145 -35.43 -14.33 4.10
N PRO A 146 -35.21 -13.01 4.04
CA PRO A 146 -35.31 -12.14 5.19
C PRO A 146 -36.78 -11.94 5.61
N PRO A 147 -37.10 -11.92 6.91
CA PRO A 147 -38.40 -11.43 7.37
C PRO A 147 -38.61 -9.98 6.91
N SER A 148 -39.82 -9.62 6.55
CA SER A 148 -40.17 -8.31 5.99
C SER A 148 -39.88 -7.11 6.91
N TYR A 149 -39.66 -7.38 8.18
CA TYR A 149 -39.35 -6.38 9.22
C TYR A 149 -37.86 -6.32 9.56
N VAL A 150 -36.98 -7.00 8.82
CA VAL A 150 -35.54 -7.06 9.11
C VAL A 150 -34.74 -6.32 8.04
N ILE A 151 -33.80 -5.50 8.48
CA ILE A 151 -32.85 -4.81 7.61
C ILE A 151 -31.44 -5.12 8.08
N PHE A 152 -30.57 -5.56 7.16
CA PHE A 152 -29.14 -5.68 7.38
C PHE A 152 -28.41 -4.51 6.76
N ILE A 153 -27.50 -3.88 7.51
CA ILE A 153 -26.58 -2.86 7.02
C ILE A 153 -25.16 -3.35 7.30
N LEU A 154 -24.48 -3.80 6.27
CA LEU A 154 -23.12 -4.31 6.33
C LEU A 154 -22.18 -3.17 5.98
N ALA A 155 -21.20 -2.85 6.82
CA ALA A 155 -20.20 -1.83 6.54
C ALA A 155 -18.82 -2.47 6.43
N THR A 156 -18.01 -2.02 5.46
CA THR A 156 -16.66 -2.55 5.25
C THR A 156 -15.70 -1.51 4.69
N THR A 157 -14.45 -1.61 5.09
CA THR A 157 -13.33 -0.89 4.46
C THR A 157 -12.72 -1.69 3.30
N GLU A 158 -12.97 -3.01 3.22
CA GLU A 158 -12.35 -3.91 2.26
C GLU A 158 -13.41 -4.71 1.48
N ALA A 159 -14.06 -4.06 0.51
CA ALA A 159 -15.12 -4.67 -0.29
C ALA A 159 -14.66 -5.93 -1.06
N HIS A 160 -13.39 -5.99 -1.45
CA HIS A 160 -12.82 -7.13 -2.18
C HIS A 160 -12.74 -8.43 -1.37
N LYS A 161 -12.78 -8.35 -0.04
CA LYS A 161 -12.81 -9.51 0.85
C LYS A 161 -14.21 -10.10 1.06
N ILE A 162 -15.26 -9.41 0.60
CA ILE A 162 -16.64 -9.87 0.79
C ILE A 162 -16.98 -10.92 -0.28
N PRO A 163 -17.50 -12.10 0.12
CA PRO A 163 -17.92 -13.13 -0.84
C PRO A 163 -18.96 -12.62 -1.84
N ILE A 164 -18.81 -13.02 -3.10
CA ILE A 164 -19.72 -12.64 -4.19
C ILE A 164 -21.18 -13.02 -3.89
N THR A 165 -21.39 -14.09 -3.13
CA THR A 165 -22.71 -14.56 -2.68
C THR A 165 -23.42 -13.56 -1.76
N ILE A 166 -22.69 -12.80 -0.96
CA ILE A 166 -23.20 -11.69 -0.13
C ILE A 166 -23.44 -10.45 -1.01
N LEU A 167 -22.42 -10.10 -1.85
CA LEU A 167 -22.50 -8.94 -2.73
C LEU A 167 -23.75 -8.95 -3.62
N SER A 168 -24.12 -10.12 -4.16
CA SER A 168 -25.28 -10.27 -5.05
C SER A 168 -26.64 -10.07 -4.36
N ARG A 169 -26.69 -10.07 -3.03
CA ARG A 169 -27.92 -9.94 -2.22
C ARG A 169 -28.04 -8.59 -1.52
N CYS A 170 -27.00 -7.76 -1.60
CA CYS A 170 -26.96 -6.44 -0.94
C CYS A 170 -27.04 -5.32 -1.97
N GLN A 171 -27.71 -4.24 -1.61
CA GLN A 171 -27.60 -2.97 -2.32
C GLN A 171 -26.30 -2.31 -1.91
N ARG A 172 -25.37 -2.16 -2.86
CA ARG A 172 -24.05 -1.59 -2.61
C ARG A 172 -24.07 -0.08 -2.72
N TYR A 173 -23.41 0.59 -1.76
CA TYR A 173 -23.19 2.02 -1.68
C TYR A 173 -21.70 2.29 -1.44
N ASP A 174 -21.07 2.99 -2.37
CA ASP A 174 -19.64 3.30 -2.30
C ASP A 174 -19.44 4.70 -1.72
N PHE A 175 -18.90 4.75 -0.51
CA PHE A 175 -18.53 5.98 0.19
C PHE A 175 -17.21 6.50 -0.35
N HIS A 176 -17.20 7.72 -0.82
CA HIS A 176 -16.01 8.38 -1.35
C HIS A 176 -15.18 9.01 -0.24
N ARG A 177 -13.89 9.23 -0.50
CA ARG A 177 -13.07 10.11 0.32
C ARG A 177 -13.65 11.51 0.25
N ILE A 178 -13.71 12.17 1.40
CA ILE A 178 -14.23 13.54 1.50
C ILE A 178 -13.15 14.50 1.02
N SER A 179 -13.52 15.49 0.23
CA SER A 179 -12.58 16.50 -0.26
C SER A 179 -12.00 17.34 0.88
N ILE A 180 -10.76 17.82 0.71
CA ILE A 180 -10.08 18.66 1.70
C ILE A 180 -10.92 19.91 2.01
N ASP A 181 -11.52 20.55 0.99
CA ASP A 181 -12.35 21.73 1.17
C ASP A 181 -13.61 21.45 1.99
N THR A 182 -14.26 20.29 1.75
CA THR A 182 -15.44 19.89 2.52
C THR A 182 -15.07 19.61 3.99
N ILE A 183 -13.94 18.94 4.23
CA ILE A 183 -13.44 18.70 5.59
C ILE A 183 -13.09 20.04 6.25
N ALA A 184 -12.31 20.90 5.59
CA ALA A 184 -11.88 22.18 6.13
C ALA A 184 -13.07 23.08 6.48
N SER A 185 -14.05 23.20 5.57
CA SER A 185 -15.27 23.96 5.86
C SER A 185 -16.00 23.43 7.11
N ARG A 186 -16.15 22.09 7.20
CA ARG A 186 -16.80 21.49 8.38
C ARG A 186 -16.01 21.72 9.66
N LEU A 187 -14.68 21.61 9.63
CA LEU A 187 -13.83 21.89 10.79
C LEU A 187 -13.95 23.33 11.23
N SER A 188 -13.98 24.29 10.30
CA SER A 188 -14.19 25.72 10.60
C SER A 188 -15.53 25.97 11.29
N ASP A 189 -16.65 25.42 10.75
CA ASP A 189 -17.97 25.53 11.36
C ASP A 189 -18.00 25.01 12.80
N LEU A 190 -17.26 23.92 13.07
CA LEU A 190 -17.19 23.31 14.39
C LEU A 190 -16.33 24.12 15.35
N MET A 191 -15.26 24.74 14.87
CA MET A 191 -14.40 25.60 15.71
C MET A 191 -15.12 26.88 16.12
N GLU A 192 -15.94 27.46 15.23
CA GLU A 192 -16.82 28.55 15.60
C GLU A 192 -17.80 28.16 16.72
N GLN A 193 -18.39 26.96 16.65
CA GLN A 193 -19.30 26.45 17.70
C GLN A 193 -18.58 26.19 19.04
N GLU A 194 -17.31 25.72 19.00
CA GLU A 194 -16.48 25.50 20.19
C GLU A 194 -15.82 26.78 20.70
N GLN A 195 -15.94 27.90 19.99
CA GLN A 195 -15.31 29.19 20.31
C GLN A 195 -13.77 29.09 20.39
N VAL A 196 -13.18 28.27 19.52
CA VAL A 196 -11.75 28.11 19.40
C VAL A 196 -11.26 28.87 18.17
N GLU A 197 -10.34 29.81 18.38
CA GLU A 197 -9.71 30.54 17.28
C GLU A 197 -8.68 29.66 16.58
N VAL A 198 -8.89 29.41 15.29
CA VAL A 198 -7.99 28.61 14.46
C VAL A 198 -7.65 29.35 13.16
N GLU A 199 -6.41 29.28 12.76
CA GLU A 199 -5.96 29.83 11.49
C GLU A 199 -6.47 28.97 10.32
N GLU A 200 -6.90 29.58 9.21
CA GLU A 200 -7.40 28.86 8.03
C GLU A 200 -6.38 27.86 7.47
N ARG A 201 -5.09 28.25 7.45
CA ARG A 201 -3.99 27.36 7.01
C ARG A 201 -3.83 26.14 7.91
N ALA A 202 -4.02 26.30 9.23
CA ALA A 202 -4.02 25.22 10.21
C ALA A 202 -5.15 24.23 9.94
N ILE A 203 -6.37 24.72 9.72
CA ILE A 203 -7.54 23.88 9.40
C ILE A 203 -7.34 23.10 8.09
N ARG A 204 -6.86 23.76 7.03
CA ARG A 204 -6.58 23.08 5.74
C ARG A 204 -5.53 22.00 5.89
N TYR A 205 -4.51 22.25 6.71
CA TYR A 205 -3.47 21.24 6.97
C TYR A 205 -4.03 20.03 7.73
N VAL A 206 -4.82 20.24 8.77
CA VAL A 206 -5.51 19.15 9.50
C VAL A 206 -6.45 18.38 8.57
N ALA A 207 -7.21 19.07 7.71
CA ALA A 207 -8.09 18.45 6.73
C ALA A 207 -7.31 17.55 5.74
N LYS A 208 -6.15 18.01 5.29
CA LYS A 208 -5.23 17.25 4.43
C LYS A 208 -4.66 16.04 5.16
N ALA A 209 -4.20 16.20 6.41
CA ALA A 209 -3.68 15.11 7.23
C ALA A 209 -4.73 14.03 7.53
N GLY A 210 -6.02 14.40 7.54
CA GLY A 210 -7.15 13.47 7.69
C GLY A 210 -7.37 12.54 6.50
N ASP A 211 -6.69 12.73 5.36
CA ASP A 211 -6.68 11.88 4.15
C ASP A 211 -8.09 11.44 3.70
N GLY A 212 -9.01 12.37 3.64
CA GLY A 212 -10.41 12.13 3.24
C GLY A 212 -11.29 11.49 4.32
N SER A 213 -10.79 11.37 5.55
CA SER A 213 -11.49 10.87 6.72
C SER A 213 -11.89 12.03 7.64
N MET A 214 -13.17 12.32 7.75
CA MET A 214 -13.68 13.33 8.70
C MET A 214 -13.37 12.96 10.16
N ARG A 215 -13.45 11.66 10.49
CA ARG A 215 -13.18 11.18 11.86
C ARG A 215 -11.72 11.41 12.27
N ASP A 216 -10.79 11.10 11.36
CA ASP A 216 -9.38 11.22 11.65
C ASP A 216 -8.98 12.71 11.67
N ALA A 217 -9.52 13.54 10.77
CA ALA A 217 -9.35 15.00 10.82
C ALA A 217 -9.84 15.62 12.15
N LEU A 218 -11.02 15.23 12.62
CA LEU A 218 -11.53 15.67 13.92
C LEU A 218 -10.67 15.18 15.09
N SER A 219 -10.14 13.97 15.01
CA SER A 219 -9.25 13.44 16.06
C SER A 219 -7.92 14.18 16.11
N LEU A 220 -7.35 14.51 14.94
CA LEU A 220 -6.12 15.31 14.85
C LEU A 220 -6.33 16.73 15.35
N LEU A 221 -7.45 17.35 14.98
CA LEU A 221 -7.80 18.69 15.47
C LEU A 221 -7.96 18.73 16.98
N ASP A 222 -8.64 17.73 17.54
CA ASP A 222 -8.84 17.55 18.97
C ASP A 222 -7.51 17.43 19.73
N GLN A 223 -6.56 16.69 19.15
CA GLN A 223 -5.20 16.56 19.68
C GLN A 223 -4.47 17.90 19.68
N CYS A 224 -4.55 18.68 18.58
CA CYS A 224 -3.94 20.00 18.47
C CYS A 224 -4.51 20.99 19.50
N ILE A 225 -5.84 21.01 19.67
CA ILE A 225 -6.51 21.85 20.67
C ILE A 225 -6.10 21.48 22.09
N ALA A 226 -6.01 20.17 22.38
CA ALA A 226 -5.63 19.70 23.70
C ALA A 226 -4.19 20.08 24.08
N PHE A 227 -3.29 20.11 23.10
CA PHE A 227 -1.89 20.49 23.31
C PHE A 227 -1.73 22.00 23.54
N HIS A 228 -2.45 22.84 22.77
CA HIS A 228 -2.43 24.32 22.85
C HIS A 228 -3.73 24.86 23.46
N LEU A 229 -4.11 24.34 24.62
CA LEU A 229 -5.38 24.66 25.26
C LEU A 229 -5.47 26.15 25.65
N GLY A 230 -6.46 26.85 25.11
CA GLY A 230 -6.72 28.27 25.42
C GLY A 230 -5.90 29.26 24.58
N GLU A 231 -5.10 28.79 23.65
CA GLU A 231 -4.36 29.60 22.69
C GLU A 231 -5.01 29.56 21.31
N LYS A 232 -4.73 30.55 20.47
CA LYS A 232 -5.08 30.50 19.07
C LYS A 232 -4.26 29.42 18.38
N LEU A 233 -4.92 28.49 17.68
CA LEU A 233 -4.26 27.42 16.96
C LEU A 233 -3.69 27.94 15.65
N THR A 234 -2.38 28.17 15.60
CA THR A 234 -1.63 28.59 14.41
C THR A 234 -1.21 27.41 13.55
N TYR A 235 -0.76 27.69 12.34
CA TYR A 235 -0.23 26.67 11.44
C TYR A 235 1.01 25.98 12.04
N GLU A 236 1.90 26.72 12.67
CA GLU A 236 3.11 26.23 13.34
C GLU A 236 2.77 25.27 14.49
N ASN A 237 1.77 25.64 15.31
CA ASN A 237 1.30 24.80 16.42
C ASN A 237 0.78 23.43 15.91
N VAL A 238 0.08 23.44 14.78
CA VAL A 238 -0.40 22.18 14.17
C VAL A 238 0.74 21.33 13.62
N LEU A 239 1.72 21.94 12.98
CA LEU A 239 2.93 21.24 12.50
C LEU A 239 3.69 20.57 13.67
N GLU A 240 3.85 21.30 14.78
CA GLU A 240 4.51 20.78 15.99
C GLU A 240 3.80 19.53 16.52
N VAL A 241 2.50 19.61 16.72
CA VAL A 241 1.70 18.50 17.28
C VAL A 241 1.59 17.30 16.36
N LEU A 242 1.38 17.53 15.06
CA LEU A 242 1.22 16.46 14.09
C LEU A 242 2.57 15.86 13.64
N GLY A 243 3.67 16.42 14.11
CA GLY A 243 4.98 15.90 13.78
C GLY A 243 5.39 16.10 12.32
N ALA A 244 4.73 17.02 11.62
CA ALA A 244 5.04 17.30 10.24
C ALA A 244 6.40 18.00 10.11
N VAL A 245 7.13 17.62 9.08
CA VAL A 245 8.42 18.24 8.77
C VAL A 245 8.18 19.41 7.85
N ASP A 246 8.79 20.55 8.17
CA ASP A 246 8.74 21.73 7.31
C ASP A 246 9.34 21.40 5.93
N THR A 247 8.74 21.95 4.89
CA THR A 247 9.20 21.81 3.50
C THR A 247 10.68 22.24 3.37
N GLU A 248 11.13 23.21 4.17
CA GLU A 248 12.51 23.70 4.18
C GLU A 248 13.51 22.61 4.63
N VAL A 249 13.15 21.75 5.56
CA VAL A 249 14.00 20.64 5.99
C VAL A 249 14.14 19.60 4.88
N PHE A 250 13.06 19.32 4.15
CA PHE A 250 13.11 18.44 2.98
C PHE A 250 13.95 19.02 1.86
N SER A 251 13.89 20.34 1.64
CA SER A 251 14.77 21.06 0.74
C SER A 251 16.25 20.85 1.10
N ARG A 252 16.60 21.10 2.36
CA ARG A 252 17.96 20.87 2.84
C ARG A 252 18.41 19.41 2.67
N LEU A 253 17.54 18.45 2.97
CA LEU A 253 17.83 17.03 2.81
C LEU A 253 18.07 16.69 1.33
N LEU A 254 17.19 17.14 0.44
CA LEU A 254 17.30 16.90 -1.01
C LEU A 254 18.60 17.49 -1.56
N ARG A 255 18.97 18.70 -1.19
CA ARG A 255 20.23 19.32 -1.63
C ARG A 255 21.45 18.52 -1.18
N ARG A 256 21.48 18.02 0.06
CA ARG A 256 22.56 17.12 0.54
C ARG A 256 22.63 15.81 -0.26
N ILE A 257 21.46 15.25 -0.62
CA ILE A 257 21.39 14.04 -1.44
C ILE A 257 21.96 14.33 -2.85
N LEU A 258 21.59 15.46 -3.46
CA LEU A 258 22.09 15.88 -4.78
C LEU A 258 23.59 16.16 -4.80
N ASP A 259 24.12 16.69 -3.70
CA ASP A 259 25.56 16.93 -3.51
C ASP A 259 26.34 15.64 -3.18
N GLU A 260 25.68 14.48 -3.16
CA GLU A 260 26.27 13.19 -2.75
C GLU A 260 26.83 13.19 -1.31
N ASP A 261 26.41 14.15 -0.47
CA ASP A 261 26.84 14.30 0.93
C ASP A 261 26.05 13.39 1.88
N VAL A 262 26.46 12.13 1.94
CA VAL A 262 25.85 11.11 2.81
C VAL A 262 25.89 11.54 4.28
N THR A 263 27.00 12.13 4.73
CA THR A 263 27.18 12.51 6.14
C THR A 263 26.24 13.64 6.54
N GLY A 264 26.10 14.66 5.69
CA GLY A 264 25.17 15.76 5.91
C GLY A 264 23.72 15.30 5.89
N ALA A 265 23.35 14.41 4.96
CA ALA A 265 22.00 13.87 4.87
C ALA A 265 21.62 13.02 6.11
N ILE A 266 22.52 12.15 6.58
CA ILE A 266 22.29 11.33 7.79
C ILE A 266 22.24 12.22 9.04
N ARG A 267 22.99 13.32 9.09
CA ARG A 267 22.93 14.28 10.21
C ARG A 267 21.55 14.93 10.29
N ILE A 268 20.99 15.40 9.17
CA ILE A 268 19.64 15.98 9.13
C ILE A 268 18.61 14.92 9.58
N LEU A 269 18.74 13.67 9.12
CA LEU A 269 17.87 12.59 9.61
C LEU A 269 18.00 12.40 11.13
N GLY A 270 19.22 12.47 11.68
CA GLY A 270 19.47 12.40 13.12
C GLY A 270 18.77 13.52 13.89
N GLU A 271 18.86 14.76 13.41
CA GLU A 271 18.18 15.93 13.99
C GLU A 271 16.65 15.69 14.06
N LEU A 272 16.04 15.21 12.96
CA LEU A 272 14.61 14.92 12.92
C LEU A 272 14.18 13.79 13.88
N ILE A 273 15.04 12.78 14.07
CA ILE A 273 14.78 11.69 15.03
C ILE A 273 14.87 12.21 16.46
N ASP A 274 15.85 13.06 16.76
CA ASP A 274 16.04 13.66 18.08
C ASP A 274 14.89 14.63 18.44
N GLU A 275 14.27 15.26 17.43
CA GLU A 275 13.03 16.03 17.56
C GLU A 275 11.78 15.16 17.79
N GLY A 276 11.92 13.84 17.77
CA GLY A 276 10.82 12.90 18.01
C GLY A 276 9.92 12.62 16.80
N ARG A 277 10.37 12.94 15.58
CA ARG A 277 9.58 12.71 14.37
C ARG A 277 9.43 11.22 14.06
N GLU A 278 8.22 10.79 13.68
CA GLU A 278 7.94 9.40 13.32
C GLU A 278 8.48 9.08 11.93
N LEU A 279 9.35 8.06 11.84
CA LEU A 279 10.09 7.73 10.62
C LEU A 279 9.20 7.29 9.46
N SER A 280 8.08 6.61 9.72
CA SER A 280 7.18 6.20 8.64
C SER A 280 6.45 7.41 8.04
N GLN A 281 6.12 8.39 8.88
CA GLN A 281 5.53 9.65 8.42
C GLN A 281 6.55 10.46 7.63
N LEU A 282 7.78 10.58 8.13
CA LEU A 282 8.89 11.26 7.44
C LEU A 282 9.11 10.70 6.01
N VAL A 283 9.11 9.37 5.87
CA VAL A 283 9.27 8.70 4.57
C VAL A 283 8.12 9.05 3.62
N ASN A 284 6.88 9.07 4.11
CA ASN A 284 5.72 9.44 3.33
C ASN A 284 5.77 10.91 2.90
N ASP A 285 6.06 11.81 3.83
CA ASP A 285 6.09 13.25 3.58
C ASP A 285 7.21 13.63 2.59
N PHE A 286 8.38 13.01 2.72
CA PHE A 286 9.48 13.22 1.76
C PHE A 286 9.14 12.65 0.38
N THR A 287 8.41 11.53 0.31
CA THR A 287 7.92 10.98 -0.97
C THR A 287 6.92 11.95 -1.62
N TRP A 288 6.00 12.53 -0.84
CA TRP A 288 5.07 13.54 -1.31
C TRP A 288 5.77 14.82 -1.78
N TYR A 289 6.79 15.26 -1.06
CA TYR A 289 7.61 16.40 -1.44
C TYR A 289 8.26 16.17 -2.82
N MET A 290 8.93 15.04 -3.02
CA MET A 290 9.55 14.69 -4.32
C MET A 290 8.52 14.57 -5.45
N ARG A 291 7.34 14.00 -5.17
CA ARG A 291 6.24 13.94 -6.14
C ARG A 291 5.78 15.34 -6.54
N ASN A 292 5.66 16.27 -5.60
CA ASN A 292 5.25 17.64 -5.90
C ASN A 292 6.28 18.34 -6.81
N LEU A 293 7.57 18.15 -6.58
CA LEU A 293 8.63 18.64 -7.47
C LEU A 293 8.48 18.07 -8.89
N LEU A 294 8.22 16.77 -9.02
CA LEU A 294 8.04 16.11 -10.31
C LEU A 294 6.80 16.64 -11.06
N LEU A 295 5.70 16.89 -10.36
CA LEU A 295 4.48 17.46 -10.97
C LEU A 295 4.72 18.87 -11.47
N LEU A 296 5.43 19.73 -10.73
CA LEU A 296 5.80 21.06 -11.14
C LEU A 296 6.69 21.10 -12.39
N GLN A 297 7.49 20.05 -12.61
CA GLN A 297 8.27 19.92 -13.85
C GLN A 297 7.44 19.46 -15.05
N SER A 298 6.32 18.79 -14.80
CA SER A 298 5.53 18.12 -15.85
C SER A 298 4.51 19.06 -16.52
N SER A 299 4.02 20.11 -15.83
CA SER A 299 3.05 21.05 -16.38
C SER A 299 3.00 22.34 -15.55
N ASP A 300 2.84 23.47 -16.24
CA ASP A 300 2.70 24.79 -15.61
C ASP A 300 1.33 24.99 -14.93
N ASP A 301 0.29 24.25 -15.35
CA ASP A 301 -1.08 24.35 -14.80
C ASP A 301 -1.29 23.51 -13.54
N MET A 302 -0.25 22.86 -13.00
CA MET A 302 -0.36 22.02 -11.79
C MET A 302 -0.44 22.81 -10.49
N GLU A 303 -0.37 24.13 -10.53
CA GLU A 303 -0.47 25.01 -9.33
C GLU A 303 -1.79 24.82 -8.59
N GLU A 304 -2.91 24.64 -9.32
CA GLU A 304 -4.23 24.39 -8.73
C GLU A 304 -4.37 23.00 -8.11
N VAL A 305 -3.55 22.02 -8.56
CA VAL A 305 -3.56 20.63 -8.06
C VAL A 305 -2.68 20.47 -6.83
N LEU A 306 -1.68 21.37 -6.70
CA LEU A 306 -0.77 21.42 -5.57
C LEU A 306 -1.35 22.39 -4.54
N ASP A 307 -1.92 21.84 -3.48
CA ASP A 307 -2.48 22.62 -2.35
C ASP A 307 -1.36 23.28 -1.52
N ILE A 308 -0.59 24.20 -2.17
CA ILE A 308 0.62 24.83 -1.64
C ILE A 308 0.44 26.36 -1.67
N SER A 309 0.94 27.05 -0.65
CA SER A 309 0.93 28.52 -0.62
C SER A 309 1.82 29.10 -1.73
N LYS A 310 1.46 30.30 -2.22
CA LYS A 310 2.20 30.95 -3.32
C LYS A 310 3.69 31.15 -3.00
N ASP A 311 4.02 31.49 -1.76
CA ASP A 311 5.41 31.71 -1.34
C ASP A 311 6.23 30.40 -1.37
N ASN A 312 5.64 29.29 -0.95
CA ASN A 312 6.27 27.97 -1.02
C ASN A 312 6.32 27.42 -2.46
N LEU A 313 5.43 27.87 -3.35
CA LEU A 313 5.38 27.45 -4.74
C LEU A 313 6.61 27.93 -5.53
N GLU A 314 7.04 29.20 -5.34
CA GLU A 314 8.24 29.74 -5.99
C GLU A 314 9.49 28.99 -5.54
N ALA A 315 9.64 28.75 -4.24
CA ALA A 315 10.76 27.97 -3.70
C ALA A 315 10.79 26.54 -4.26
N LEU A 316 9.63 25.89 -4.36
CA LEU A 316 9.53 24.53 -4.93
C LEU A 316 9.81 24.51 -6.44
N LYS A 317 9.45 25.55 -7.20
CA LYS A 317 9.80 25.68 -8.62
C LYS A 317 11.32 25.81 -8.82
N GLU A 318 11.99 26.60 -8.00
CA GLU A 318 13.45 26.70 -8.02
C GLU A 318 14.12 25.35 -7.73
N GLU A 319 13.61 24.62 -6.74
CA GLU A 319 14.14 23.31 -6.39
C GLU A 319 13.84 22.24 -7.43
N ALA A 320 12.65 22.28 -8.04
CA ALA A 320 12.30 21.41 -9.14
C ALA A 320 13.29 21.55 -10.30
N ALA A 321 13.73 22.78 -10.59
CA ALA A 321 14.72 23.03 -11.65
C ALA A 321 16.12 22.46 -11.36
N LEU A 322 16.45 22.15 -10.10
CA LEU A 322 17.76 21.59 -9.73
C LEU A 322 17.90 20.09 -10.02
N VAL A 323 16.79 19.37 -10.14
CA VAL A 323 16.76 17.91 -10.23
C VAL A 323 16.19 17.48 -11.58
N LYS A 324 16.75 16.45 -12.20
CA LYS A 324 16.19 15.87 -13.42
C LYS A 324 14.97 15.01 -13.10
N PRO A 325 13.93 14.95 -13.99
CA PRO A 325 12.73 14.13 -13.76
C PRO A 325 13.03 12.65 -13.51
N GLU A 326 14.00 12.10 -14.24
CA GLU A 326 14.39 10.68 -14.12
C GLU A 326 14.97 10.39 -12.73
N THR A 327 15.75 11.33 -12.16
CA THR A 327 16.32 11.23 -10.82
C THR A 327 15.22 11.28 -9.75
N LEU A 328 14.23 12.17 -9.91
CA LEU A 328 13.07 12.24 -9.01
C LEU A 328 12.25 10.95 -9.06
N ILE A 329 12.00 10.40 -10.24
CA ILE A 329 11.28 9.12 -10.40
C ILE A 329 12.02 8.00 -9.66
N ARG A 330 13.35 7.93 -9.78
CA ARG A 330 14.17 6.96 -9.04
C ARG A 330 14.04 7.15 -7.53
N TYR A 331 14.13 8.38 -7.03
CA TYR A 331 14.02 8.70 -5.62
C TYR A 331 12.65 8.32 -5.05
N ILE A 332 11.58 8.67 -5.77
CA ILE A 332 10.20 8.32 -5.41
C ILE A 332 10.04 6.80 -5.33
N ARG A 333 10.59 6.05 -6.29
CA ARG A 333 10.53 4.58 -6.28
C ARG A 333 11.20 4.00 -5.04
N VAL A 334 12.44 4.39 -4.74
CA VAL A 334 13.19 3.90 -3.58
C VAL A 334 12.43 4.18 -2.27
N PHE A 335 11.86 5.38 -2.13
CA PHE A 335 11.13 5.77 -0.92
C PHE A 335 9.72 5.16 -0.86
N SER A 336 9.05 4.91 -1.98
CA SER A 336 7.77 4.18 -2.02
C SER A 336 7.92 2.72 -1.61
N GLU A 337 8.99 2.05 -2.05
CA GLU A 337 9.32 0.71 -1.58
C GLU A 337 9.63 0.70 -0.08
N LEU A 338 10.41 1.68 0.39
CA LEU A 338 10.72 1.86 1.80
C LEU A 338 9.45 2.09 2.63
N SER A 339 8.50 2.92 2.17
CA SER A 339 7.25 3.22 2.87
C SER A 339 6.42 1.96 3.18
N SER A 340 6.41 1.01 2.25
CA SER A 340 5.72 -0.27 2.46
C SER A 340 6.40 -1.15 3.50
N GLN A 341 7.74 -1.10 3.58
CA GLN A 341 8.55 -1.97 4.44
C GLN A 341 8.73 -1.40 5.85
N VAL A 342 8.87 -0.08 5.98
CA VAL A 342 9.20 0.59 7.25
C VAL A 342 8.11 0.42 8.31
N LYS A 343 6.84 0.25 7.90
CA LYS A 343 5.70 0.04 8.81
C LYS A 343 5.86 -1.20 9.69
N PHE A 344 6.49 -2.26 9.15
CA PHE A 344 6.62 -3.56 9.82
C PHE A 344 8.06 -3.84 10.29
N ALA A 345 8.98 -2.92 10.03
CA ALA A 345 10.37 -3.11 10.37
C ALA A 345 10.65 -2.87 11.86
N SER A 346 11.43 -3.76 12.46
CA SER A 346 11.94 -3.59 13.83
C SER A 346 13.02 -2.50 13.95
N GLN A 347 13.77 -2.25 12.87
CA GLN A 347 14.89 -1.29 12.82
C GLN A 347 14.64 -0.21 11.74
N LYS A 348 13.60 0.59 11.95
CA LYS A 348 13.15 1.63 11.00
C LYS A 348 14.27 2.59 10.61
N ARG A 349 15.09 3.05 11.58
CA ARG A 349 16.18 4.00 11.38
C ARG A 349 17.19 3.49 10.35
N ILE A 350 17.67 2.27 10.51
CA ILE A 350 18.66 1.67 9.59
C ILE A 350 18.11 1.58 8.16
N MET A 351 16.84 1.25 8.00
CA MET A 351 16.22 1.18 6.67
C MET A 351 16.17 2.54 5.98
N VAL A 352 15.84 3.60 6.72
CA VAL A 352 15.82 4.97 6.18
C VAL A 352 17.25 5.44 5.86
N GLU A 353 18.22 5.18 6.72
CA GLU A 353 19.65 5.50 6.47
C GLU A 353 20.15 4.80 5.19
N ILE A 354 19.86 3.51 5.02
CA ILE A 354 20.24 2.76 3.81
C ILE A 354 19.57 3.36 2.55
N ALA A 355 18.31 3.76 2.63
CA ALA A 355 17.62 4.38 1.51
C ALA A 355 18.28 5.72 1.14
N ILE A 356 18.60 6.58 2.11
CA ILE A 356 19.32 7.84 1.86
C ILE A 356 20.68 7.58 1.23
N ILE A 357 21.44 6.58 1.72
CA ILE A 357 22.72 6.20 1.12
C ILE A 357 22.55 5.77 -0.35
N LYS A 358 21.51 5.00 -0.67
CA LYS A 358 21.21 4.61 -2.05
C LYS A 358 20.89 5.82 -2.93
N LEU A 359 20.15 6.82 -2.41
CA LEU A 359 19.88 8.05 -3.17
C LEU A 359 21.19 8.81 -3.47
N CYS A 360 22.06 8.97 -2.47
CA CYS A 360 23.36 9.66 -2.62
C CYS A 360 24.36 8.86 -3.50
N ARG A 361 24.25 7.53 -3.54
CA ARG A 361 25.19 6.65 -4.24
C ARG A 361 24.50 5.71 -5.23
N PRO A 362 24.19 6.18 -6.46
CA PRO A 362 23.53 5.35 -7.48
C PRO A 362 24.31 4.06 -7.82
N GLN A 363 25.61 4.03 -7.51
CA GLN A 363 26.49 2.88 -7.78
C GLN A 363 26.12 1.63 -6.95
N MET A 364 25.43 1.81 -5.82
CA MET A 364 25.00 0.73 -4.94
C MET A 364 23.70 0.04 -5.40
N GLU A 365 23.02 0.58 -6.41
CA GLU A 365 21.83 0.00 -7.00
C GLU A 365 22.14 -0.66 -8.34
N LYS A 366 21.50 -1.80 -8.62
CA LYS A 366 21.59 -2.53 -9.90
C LYS A 366 20.41 -2.24 -10.83
N SER A 367 19.58 -1.23 -10.52
CA SER A 367 18.41 -0.87 -11.33
C SER A 367 18.81 -0.14 -12.62
N TYR A 368 17.98 -0.24 -13.65
CA TYR A 368 18.19 0.45 -14.93
C TYR A 368 18.29 1.97 -14.74
N ASP A 369 17.49 2.56 -13.86
CA ASP A 369 17.50 3.99 -13.59
C ASP A 369 18.78 4.46 -12.90
N SER A 370 19.35 3.63 -12.02
CA SER A 370 20.64 3.94 -11.38
C SER A 370 21.78 3.95 -12.42
N VAL A 371 21.68 3.12 -13.47
CA VAL A 371 22.63 3.14 -14.59
C VAL A 371 22.48 4.41 -15.41
N LEU A 372 21.27 4.87 -15.68
CA LEU A 372 20.99 6.13 -16.36
C LEU A 372 21.50 7.33 -15.58
N ASP A 373 21.28 7.39 -14.27
CA ASP A 373 21.81 8.46 -13.40
C ASP A 373 23.34 8.49 -13.41
N ARG A 374 24.00 7.33 -13.45
CA ARG A 374 25.46 7.24 -13.56
C ARG A 374 25.95 7.77 -14.92
N ILE A 375 25.28 7.44 -16.00
CA ILE A 375 25.59 7.96 -17.35
C ILE A 375 25.44 9.48 -17.34
N ASN A 376 24.33 10.01 -16.85
CA ASN A 376 24.09 11.45 -16.72
C ASN A 376 25.15 12.17 -15.86
N SER A 377 25.64 11.53 -14.79
CA SER A 377 26.69 12.10 -13.93
C SER A 377 28.05 12.14 -14.63
N ILE A 378 28.34 11.12 -15.46
CA ILE A 378 29.56 11.08 -16.28
C ILE A 378 29.51 12.14 -17.39
N GLU A 379 28.36 12.28 -18.05
CA GLU A 379 28.15 13.33 -19.07
C GLU A 379 28.35 14.73 -18.48
N LYS A 380 27.74 15.04 -17.30
CA LYS A 380 27.96 16.32 -16.61
C LYS A 380 29.43 16.56 -16.22
N LYS A 381 30.18 15.51 -15.86
CA LYS A 381 31.62 15.60 -15.57
C LYS A 381 32.45 15.86 -16.83
N LEU A 382 32.03 15.28 -17.97
CA LEU A 382 32.65 15.53 -19.27
C LEU A 382 32.37 16.95 -19.78
N GLU A 383 31.14 17.45 -19.65
CA GLU A 383 30.76 18.82 -20.02
C GLU A 383 31.49 19.90 -19.19
N LYS A 384 31.75 19.63 -17.91
CA LYS A 384 32.52 20.53 -17.04
C LYS A 384 34.04 20.56 -17.33
N GLY A 385 34.49 19.80 -18.34
CA GLY A 385 35.87 19.75 -18.77
C GLY A 385 36.80 19.09 -17.75
N ILE A 386 37.22 17.85 -18.02
CA ILE A 386 38.31 17.22 -17.28
C ILE A 386 39.59 18.00 -17.66
N PRO A 387 40.32 18.63 -16.71
CA PRO A 387 41.64 19.13 -17.02
C PRO A 387 42.51 17.91 -17.35
N VAL A 388 42.83 17.75 -18.61
CA VAL A 388 43.81 16.74 -19.07
C VAL A 388 45.16 17.14 -18.53
N ALA A 389 45.48 16.69 -17.31
CA ALA A 389 46.84 16.67 -16.84
C ALA A 389 47.58 15.55 -17.62
N ALA A 390 48.17 15.92 -18.74
CA ALA A 390 49.16 15.10 -19.38
C ALA A 390 50.38 14.99 -18.47
N GLN A 391 50.48 13.93 -17.70
CA GLN A 391 51.72 13.49 -17.08
C GLN A 391 52.11 12.13 -17.64
N ALA A 392 53.06 12.19 -18.55
CA ALA A 392 53.90 11.07 -18.87
C ALA A 392 54.69 10.67 -17.59
N ALA A 393 54.41 9.49 -17.08
CA ALA A 393 55.23 8.87 -16.07
C ALA A 393 55.61 7.47 -16.51
N GLN A 394 56.90 7.37 -16.74
CA GLN A 394 57.68 6.20 -17.05
C GLN A 394 57.43 5.02 -16.09
N THR A 395 57.45 3.88 -16.69
CA THR A 395 57.63 2.53 -16.15
C THR A 395 58.64 2.47 -15.00
N GLN A 396 58.25 1.98 -13.86
CA GLN A 396 59.12 1.21 -12.96
C GLN A 396 58.34 0.05 -12.33
N LEU A 397 58.73 -1.15 -12.73
CA LEU A 397 58.43 -2.45 -12.13
C LEU A 397 59.01 -2.46 -10.70
N VAL A 398 58.16 -2.68 -9.71
CA VAL A 398 58.56 -3.37 -8.48
C VAL A 398 57.48 -4.35 -8.10
N GLN A 399 57.88 -5.62 -8.18
CA GLN A 399 57.17 -6.78 -7.61
C GLN A 399 57.01 -6.60 -6.10
N GLN A 400 55.77 -6.75 -5.62
CA GLN A 400 55.54 -7.44 -4.36
C GLN A 400 54.15 -8.06 -4.36
N ALA A 401 54.13 -9.36 -4.17
CA ALA A 401 52.98 -10.21 -4.12
C ALA A 401 52.16 -9.98 -2.83
N ALA A 402 50.86 -9.81 -2.99
CA ALA A 402 49.88 -10.26 -1.99
C ALA A 402 48.63 -10.65 -2.75
N ALA A 403 48.23 -11.89 -2.55
CA ALA A 403 47.17 -12.58 -3.25
C ALA A 403 45.81 -11.89 -3.07
N SER A 404 45.20 -11.49 -4.17
CA SER A 404 43.76 -11.31 -4.28
C SER A 404 43.28 -12.27 -5.36
N GLU A 405 42.39 -13.18 -4.99
CA GLU A 405 41.77 -14.17 -5.85
C GLU A 405 41.05 -13.49 -7.04
N PRO A 406 41.08 -14.09 -8.23
CA PRO A 406 40.50 -13.48 -9.42
C PRO A 406 38.96 -13.56 -9.36
N ILE A 407 38.31 -12.40 -9.48
CA ILE A 407 36.89 -12.30 -9.80
C ILE A 407 36.67 -12.96 -11.17
N VAL A 408 36.04 -14.14 -11.14
CA VAL A 408 35.65 -14.86 -12.35
C VAL A 408 34.62 -13.99 -13.10
N LYS A 409 35.02 -13.41 -14.21
CA LYS A 409 34.09 -12.74 -15.15
C LYS A 409 33.19 -13.83 -15.76
N LYS A 410 31.86 -13.73 -15.55
CA LYS A 410 30.88 -14.52 -16.30
C LYS A 410 31.07 -14.26 -17.79
N GLU A 411 31.52 -15.26 -18.54
CA GLU A 411 31.51 -15.21 -20.01
C GLU A 411 30.06 -15.41 -20.47
N LEU A 412 29.49 -14.39 -21.12
CA LEU A 412 28.19 -14.50 -21.78
C LEU A 412 28.31 -15.49 -22.96
N PRO A 413 27.41 -16.47 -23.07
CA PRO A 413 27.40 -17.38 -24.22
C PRO A 413 27.17 -16.58 -25.50
N LYS A 414 27.95 -16.85 -26.52
CA LYS A 414 27.93 -16.12 -27.81
C LYS A 414 26.62 -16.30 -28.58
N ALA A 415 25.90 -17.40 -28.40
CA ALA A 415 24.55 -17.69 -28.86
C ALA A 415 23.98 -18.88 -28.10
N ILE A 416 22.67 -18.89 -27.82
CA ILE A 416 21.96 -20.04 -27.24
C ILE A 416 21.47 -20.89 -28.45
N PRO A 417 21.82 -22.19 -28.55
CA PRO A 417 21.28 -23.06 -29.58
C PRO A 417 19.73 -23.09 -29.52
N GLN A 418 19.10 -23.14 -30.67
CA GLN A 418 17.66 -23.05 -30.81
C GLN A 418 16.94 -24.18 -30.03
N ASP A 419 17.52 -25.38 -30.06
CA ASP A 419 17.00 -26.56 -29.34
C ASP A 419 17.01 -26.37 -27.81
N ILE A 420 18.03 -25.71 -27.26
CA ILE A 420 18.10 -25.41 -25.81
C ILE A 420 17.16 -24.25 -25.43
N SER A 421 16.99 -23.27 -26.31
CA SER A 421 16.02 -22.21 -26.11
C SER A 421 14.58 -22.74 -26.07
N GLU A 422 14.26 -23.70 -26.95
CA GLU A 422 12.97 -24.38 -26.97
C GLU A 422 12.78 -25.28 -25.74
N LEU A 423 13.82 -25.98 -25.30
CA LEU A 423 13.83 -26.77 -24.07
C LEU A 423 13.48 -25.92 -22.86
N MET A 424 14.09 -24.74 -22.75
CA MET A 424 13.88 -23.86 -21.60
C MET A 424 12.46 -23.29 -21.54
N LYS A 425 11.80 -23.07 -22.68
CA LYS A 425 10.38 -22.67 -22.73
C LYS A 425 9.47 -23.72 -22.08
N HIS A 426 9.79 -25.00 -22.28
CA HIS A 426 9.01 -26.12 -21.73
C HIS A 426 9.56 -26.66 -20.40
N TRP A 427 10.61 -26.05 -19.82
CA TRP A 427 11.31 -26.56 -18.64
C TRP A 427 10.38 -26.78 -17.45
N LYS A 428 9.54 -25.81 -17.13
CA LYS A 428 8.58 -25.92 -16.01
C LYS A 428 7.57 -27.05 -16.23
N SER A 429 7.10 -27.25 -17.45
CA SER A 429 6.18 -28.34 -17.81
C SER A 429 6.85 -29.70 -17.65
N ILE A 430 8.10 -29.84 -18.12
CA ILE A 430 8.90 -31.07 -17.96
C ILE A 430 9.10 -31.39 -16.48
N LEU A 431 9.44 -30.40 -15.65
CA LEU A 431 9.59 -30.58 -14.21
C LEU A 431 8.28 -30.96 -13.51
N SER A 432 7.13 -30.56 -14.05
CA SER A 432 5.82 -30.92 -13.48
C SER A 432 5.47 -32.39 -13.67
N GLU A 433 5.99 -33.03 -14.73
CA GLU A 433 5.79 -34.45 -15.07
C GLU A 433 6.78 -35.37 -14.34
N MET A 434 7.80 -34.82 -13.66
CA MET A 434 8.78 -35.58 -12.88
C MET A 434 8.21 -36.04 -11.53
N GLY A 435 8.73 -37.16 -11.02
CA GLY A 435 8.36 -37.65 -9.68
C GLY A 435 8.67 -36.65 -8.57
N ALA A 436 7.86 -36.65 -7.50
CA ALA A 436 7.90 -35.65 -6.44
C ALA A 436 9.31 -35.39 -5.86
N THR A 437 10.09 -36.44 -5.59
CA THR A 437 11.45 -36.34 -5.05
C THR A 437 12.41 -35.73 -6.08
N SER A 438 12.36 -36.20 -7.33
CA SER A 438 13.22 -35.74 -8.41
C SER A 438 12.93 -34.25 -8.74
N LYS A 439 11.66 -33.83 -8.69
CA LYS A 439 11.24 -32.44 -8.87
C LYS A 439 11.84 -31.51 -7.83
N VAL A 440 11.90 -31.92 -6.56
CA VAL A 440 12.48 -31.10 -5.48
C VAL A 440 13.97 -30.85 -5.72
N TYR A 441 14.72 -31.87 -6.15
CA TYR A 441 16.14 -31.73 -6.44
C TYR A 441 16.39 -30.93 -7.73
N LEU A 442 15.66 -31.19 -8.81
CA LEU A 442 15.80 -30.49 -10.07
C LEU A 442 15.44 -28.99 -9.99
N ASN A 443 14.52 -28.60 -9.10
CA ASN A 443 14.21 -27.19 -8.84
C ASN A 443 15.37 -26.41 -8.18
N LYS A 444 16.35 -27.10 -7.60
CA LYS A 444 17.55 -26.49 -7.02
C LYS A 444 18.68 -26.31 -8.05
N ALA A 445 18.52 -26.84 -9.27
CA ALA A 445 19.51 -26.74 -10.33
C ALA A 445 19.56 -25.35 -10.93
N VAL A 446 20.75 -24.81 -11.12
CA VAL A 446 21.01 -23.68 -12.01
C VAL A 446 21.31 -24.20 -13.41
N THR A 447 20.50 -23.81 -14.39
CA THR A 447 20.64 -24.28 -15.76
C THR A 447 21.63 -23.42 -16.53
N SER A 448 22.60 -24.04 -17.20
CA SER A 448 23.62 -23.32 -17.97
C SER A 448 23.94 -24.05 -19.27
N LEU A 449 24.55 -23.34 -20.22
CA LEU A 449 24.95 -23.88 -21.52
C LEU A 449 26.37 -24.47 -21.44
N GLY A 450 26.52 -25.69 -21.93
CA GLY A 450 27.84 -26.33 -22.10
C GLY A 450 28.54 -25.94 -23.41
N ASN A 451 29.80 -26.33 -23.53
CA ASN A 451 30.64 -25.98 -24.72
C ASN A 451 30.18 -26.64 -26.01
N SER A 452 29.41 -27.75 -25.93
CA SER A 452 29.00 -28.58 -27.08
C SER A 452 27.49 -28.54 -27.33
N SER A 453 26.81 -27.48 -26.94
CA SER A 453 25.33 -27.38 -27.02
C SER A 453 24.59 -28.34 -26.08
N ASP A 454 25.23 -28.79 -25.03
CA ASP A 454 24.68 -29.58 -23.94
C ASP A 454 24.10 -28.70 -22.83
N LEU A 455 23.06 -29.19 -22.13
CA LEU A 455 22.49 -28.54 -20.96
C LEU A 455 23.27 -28.94 -19.72
N ILE A 456 23.82 -27.96 -19.00
CA ILE A 456 24.49 -28.18 -17.72
C ILE A 456 23.53 -27.86 -16.59
N LEU A 457 23.33 -28.82 -15.67
CA LEU A 457 22.63 -28.63 -14.40
C LEU A 457 23.67 -28.47 -13.28
N MET A 458 23.80 -27.28 -12.72
CA MET A 458 24.76 -26.98 -11.67
C MET A 458 24.07 -26.92 -10.31
N PHE A 459 24.71 -27.54 -9.29
CA PHE A 459 24.17 -27.65 -7.95
C PHE A 459 25.16 -27.16 -6.90
N ASP A 460 24.64 -26.38 -5.93
CA ASP A 460 25.34 -26.01 -4.70
C ASP A 460 25.13 -27.06 -3.59
N ASP A 461 24.01 -27.83 -3.66
CA ASP A 461 23.61 -28.84 -2.68
C ASP A 461 24.23 -30.18 -3.07
N GLU A 462 25.07 -30.75 -2.18
CA GLU A 462 25.76 -32.03 -2.37
C GLU A 462 24.78 -33.20 -2.53
N ASN A 463 23.71 -33.22 -1.72
CA ASN A 463 22.71 -34.30 -1.77
C ASN A 463 21.94 -34.26 -3.12
N ALA A 464 21.66 -33.08 -3.67
CA ALA A 464 21.02 -32.96 -4.97
C ALA A 464 21.94 -33.40 -6.10
N TYR A 465 23.22 -33.04 -6.03
CA TYR A 465 24.24 -33.48 -6.99
C TYR A 465 24.40 -34.99 -6.99
N GLU A 466 24.59 -35.63 -5.79
CA GLU A 466 24.74 -37.09 -5.69
C GLU A 466 23.50 -37.83 -6.20
N TYR A 467 22.28 -37.38 -5.85
CA TYR A 467 21.04 -38.02 -6.27
C TYR A 467 20.92 -38.09 -7.81
N LEU A 468 21.32 -37.04 -8.50
CA LEU A 468 21.22 -36.94 -9.97
C LEU A 468 22.42 -37.56 -10.69
N SER A 469 23.64 -37.40 -10.17
CA SER A 469 24.85 -37.99 -10.76
C SER A 469 24.87 -39.52 -10.66
N GLU A 470 24.30 -40.10 -9.59
CA GLU A 470 24.12 -41.55 -9.44
C GLU A 470 22.86 -42.10 -10.14
N ASN A 471 22.11 -41.24 -10.83
CA ASN A 471 20.84 -41.55 -11.51
C ASN A 471 19.87 -42.34 -10.61
N ARG A 472 19.80 -41.96 -9.32
CA ARG A 472 18.93 -42.62 -8.34
C ARG A 472 17.47 -42.58 -8.82
N ALA A 473 16.77 -43.67 -8.70
CA ALA A 473 15.41 -43.90 -9.19
C ALA A 473 15.22 -43.64 -10.71
N GLY A 474 16.26 -43.73 -11.53
CA GLY A 474 16.16 -43.49 -12.99
C GLY A 474 15.78 -42.05 -13.35
N CYS A 475 16.16 -41.09 -12.50
CA CYS A 475 15.76 -39.69 -12.65
C CYS A 475 16.29 -39.07 -13.94
N MET A 476 17.55 -39.30 -14.28
CA MET A 476 18.17 -38.77 -15.50
C MET A 476 17.61 -39.41 -16.77
N ASP A 477 17.30 -40.73 -16.74
CA ASP A 477 16.67 -41.41 -17.87
C ASP A 477 15.25 -40.91 -18.11
N THR A 478 14.49 -40.66 -17.03
CA THR A 478 13.15 -40.08 -17.10
C THR A 478 13.22 -38.68 -17.65
N LEU A 479 14.16 -37.85 -17.18
CA LEU A 479 14.36 -36.48 -17.67
C LEU A 479 14.71 -36.47 -19.16
N ALA A 480 15.65 -37.30 -19.58
CA ALA A 480 16.05 -37.39 -21.00
C ALA A 480 14.87 -37.84 -21.89
N SER A 481 14.08 -38.81 -21.43
CA SER A 481 12.87 -39.27 -22.14
C SER A 481 11.81 -38.18 -22.28
N LEU A 482 11.57 -37.38 -21.25
CA LEU A 482 10.61 -36.26 -21.28
C LEU A 482 11.10 -35.14 -22.20
N ILE A 483 12.41 -34.85 -22.20
CA ILE A 483 13.01 -33.87 -23.11
C ILE A 483 12.84 -34.33 -24.55
N GLU A 484 13.19 -35.59 -24.86
CA GLU A 484 13.07 -36.14 -26.22
C GLU A 484 11.60 -36.16 -26.69
N LYS A 485 10.66 -36.44 -25.82
CA LYS A 485 9.22 -36.44 -26.10
C LYS A 485 8.68 -35.05 -26.43
N ARG A 486 9.20 -34.00 -25.78
CA ARG A 486 8.71 -32.61 -25.95
C ARG A 486 9.35 -31.89 -27.13
N ILE A 487 10.63 -32.13 -27.37
CA ILE A 487 11.42 -31.37 -28.37
C ILE A 487 11.65 -32.21 -29.63
N GLY A 488 11.44 -33.54 -29.58
CA GLY A 488 11.68 -34.44 -30.70
C GLY A 488 13.16 -34.68 -31.00
N LYS A 489 14.09 -34.25 -30.15
CA LYS A 489 15.53 -34.39 -30.27
C LYS A 489 16.18 -34.79 -28.96
N LYS A 490 17.27 -35.52 -29.03
CA LYS A 490 18.10 -35.81 -27.86
C LYS A 490 18.97 -34.61 -27.52
N VAL A 491 18.80 -34.09 -26.28
CA VAL A 491 19.67 -33.07 -25.70
C VAL A 491 20.50 -33.74 -24.61
N GLU A 492 21.82 -33.58 -24.67
CA GLU A 492 22.74 -34.12 -23.68
C GLU A 492 22.65 -33.25 -22.40
N VAL A 493 22.38 -33.90 -21.26
CA VAL A 493 22.23 -33.21 -19.97
C VAL A 493 23.38 -33.66 -19.06
N THR A 494 24.21 -32.69 -18.66
CA THR A 494 25.38 -32.95 -17.80
C THR A 494 25.14 -32.34 -16.41
N VAL A 495 25.38 -33.14 -15.36
CA VAL A 495 25.26 -32.68 -13.96
C VAL A 495 26.64 -32.27 -13.45
N LYS A 496 26.76 -31.09 -12.85
CA LYS A 496 28.01 -30.57 -12.27
C LYS A 496 27.79 -30.04 -10.86
N LYS A 497 28.77 -30.29 -9.97
CA LYS A 497 28.83 -29.69 -8.65
C LYS A 497 29.54 -28.34 -8.74
N ASN A 498 28.99 -27.33 -8.05
CA ASN A 498 29.67 -26.05 -7.90
C ASN A 498 30.80 -26.19 -6.85
N ASN A 499 32.04 -26.08 -7.33
CA ASN A 499 33.24 -26.16 -6.47
C ASN A 499 33.80 -24.76 -6.15
N SER A 500 33.11 -23.68 -6.56
CA SER A 500 33.53 -22.31 -6.25
C SER A 500 33.03 -21.83 -4.89
N ALA A 501 33.72 -20.87 -4.29
CA ALA A 501 33.28 -20.22 -3.05
C ALA A 501 32.04 -19.30 -3.24
N VAL A 502 31.58 -19.16 -4.49
CA VAL A 502 30.45 -18.32 -4.91
C VAL A 502 29.29 -19.23 -5.30
N SER A 503 28.04 -18.81 -5.07
CA SER A 503 26.86 -19.64 -5.39
C SER A 503 26.78 -19.95 -6.90
N ALA A 504 26.17 -21.09 -7.27
CA ALA A 504 26.01 -21.53 -8.66
C ALA A 504 25.31 -20.44 -9.51
N LYS A 505 24.37 -19.71 -8.94
CA LYS A 505 23.71 -18.55 -9.62
C LYS A 505 24.64 -17.39 -9.92
N GLU A 506 25.70 -17.22 -9.13
CA GLU A 506 26.70 -16.17 -9.33
C GLU A 506 27.88 -16.65 -10.21
N ALA A 507 28.14 -17.95 -10.20
CA ALA A 507 29.23 -18.57 -10.96
C ALA A 507 28.94 -18.74 -12.45
N VAL A 508 27.67 -19.03 -12.83
CA VAL A 508 27.25 -19.27 -14.23
C VAL A 508 26.03 -18.41 -14.60
N VAL A 509 25.84 -18.23 -15.91
CA VAL A 509 24.66 -17.56 -16.44
C VAL A 509 23.48 -18.54 -16.42
N ASP A 510 22.42 -18.24 -15.69
CA ASP A 510 21.20 -19.06 -15.63
C ASP A 510 20.37 -18.81 -16.91
N LEU A 511 20.13 -19.88 -17.67
CA LEU A 511 19.34 -19.82 -18.90
C LEU A 511 17.86 -19.49 -18.62
N THR A 512 17.37 -19.81 -17.43
CA THR A 512 15.98 -19.51 -17.01
C THR A 512 15.75 -18.00 -16.91
N ASP A 513 16.78 -17.23 -16.56
CA ASP A 513 16.68 -15.77 -16.42
C ASP A 513 16.89 -15.02 -17.76
N MET A 514 17.45 -15.69 -18.79
CA MET A 514 17.74 -15.09 -20.08
C MET A 514 16.61 -15.23 -21.11
N ILE A 515 15.72 -16.17 -20.93
CA ILE A 515 14.62 -16.45 -21.88
C ILE A 515 13.34 -15.86 -21.30
N ASN A 516 12.83 -14.78 -21.92
CA ASN A 516 11.51 -14.24 -21.61
C ASN A 516 10.43 -15.28 -21.95
N PHE A 517 9.73 -15.74 -20.93
CA PHE A 517 8.56 -16.59 -21.09
C PHE A 517 7.36 -15.72 -21.43
N ASP A 518 6.82 -15.83 -22.64
CA ASP A 518 5.42 -15.46 -22.89
C ASP A 518 4.54 -16.45 -22.11
N ILE A 519 3.76 -15.93 -21.18
CA ILE A 519 2.83 -16.72 -20.37
C ILE A 519 1.66 -17.05 -21.29
N GLU A 520 1.64 -18.23 -21.89
CA GLU A 520 0.41 -18.82 -22.42
C GLU A 520 -0.41 -19.32 -21.22
N GLU A 521 -1.46 -18.59 -20.86
CA GLU A 521 -2.52 -19.08 -19.99
C GLU A 521 -3.28 -20.16 -20.75
N GLU A 522 -3.01 -21.43 -20.45
CA GLU A 522 -3.91 -22.52 -20.80
C GLU A 522 -5.19 -22.43 -19.95
N ASN A 523 -6.34 -22.28 -20.65
CA ASN A 523 -7.72 -22.32 -20.14
C ASN A 523 -8.04 -23.64 -19.42
#